data_3bca37eafdc53611a6e64f67be300dbc
#
_entry.id   3bca37eafdc53611a6e64f67be300dbc
#
_cell.length_a   1.000
_cell.length_b   1.000
_cell.length_c   1.000
_cell.angle_alpha   90.00
_cell.angle_beta   90.00
_cell.angle_gamma   90.00
#
_symmetry.space_group_name_H-M   'P 1'
#
loop_
_entity.id
_entity.type
_entity.pdbx_description
1 polymer ?
#
loop_
_entity_poly.entity_id
_entity_poly.type
_entity_poly.pdbx_seq_one_letter_code
_entity_poly.pdbx_strand_id
1 'polypeptide(L)'
;MVLLASHLTIAGNDLSDRCAKIELTAEVEEKDVTTYASAGWKEVLGGLASGTLSVRFKQDYAASEVDATMWALFLTRSPQTFSVRADQAAVGASNPSYSGQALIKQWKPLAGSVGDVAEVDVSWPTSGAITRATS
;
A
#
# COMPACT_ATOMS: atom_id res chain seq x y z
N MET A 1 5.98 18.92 -2.33
CA MET A 1 5.24 18.64 -1.08
C MET A 1 6.08 17.79 -0.15
N VAL A 2 6.09 18.09 1.15
CA VAL A 2 6.76 17.26 2.16
C VAL A 2 5.68 16.47 2.91
N LEU A 3 5.83 15.14 2.99
CA LEU A 3 4.89 14.27 3.71
C LEU A 3 5.27 14.22 5.19
N LEU A 4 4.51 14.89 6.02
CA LEU A 4 4.75 14.97 7.47
C LEU A 4 3.72 14.19 8.30
N ALA A 5 2.51 14.00 7.77
CA ALA A 5 1.40 13.45 8.51
C ALA A 5 0.49 12.59 7.61
N SER A 6 1.09 11.67 6.87
CA SER A 6 0.34 10.75 6.01
C SER A 6 -0.57 9.84 6.83
N HIS A 7 -1.69 9.45 6.25
CA HIS A 7 -2.70 8.63 6.91
C HIS A 7 -2.76 7.25 6.27
N LEU A 8 -2.80 6.21 7.09
CA LEU A 8 -2.99 4.83 6.65
C LEU A 8 -3.98 4.13 7.58
N THR A 9 -5.03 3.54 6.98
CA THR A 9 -5.89 2.58 7.69
C THR A 9 -5.88 1.24 6.95
N ILE A 10 -5.87 0.15 7.72
CA ILE A 10 -5.99 -1.22 7.19
C ILE A 10 -7.09 -1.91 7.99
N ALA A 11 -8.12 -2.42 7.29
CA ALA A 11 -9.28 -3.06 7.89
C ALA A 11 -9.93 -2.21 8.99
N GLY A 12 -9.94 -0.87 8.80
CA GLY A 12 -10.50 0.07 9.76
C GLY A 12 -9.58 0.47 10.91
N ASN A 13 -8.37 -0.08 10.99
CA ASN A 13 -7.39 0.26 12.02
C ASN A 13 -6.47 1.36 11.54
N ASP A 14 -6.41 2.47 12.27
CA ASP A 14 -5.49 3.57 11.98
C ASP A 14 -4.10 3.22 12.48
N LEU A 15 -3.16 3.04 11.57
CA LEU A 15 -1.77 2.68 11.86
C LEU A 15 -0.81 3.83 11.53
N SER A 16 -1.32 5.03 11.29
CA SER A 16 -0.54 6.17 10.81
C SER A 16 0.60 6.55 11.76
N ASP A 17 0.38 6.46 13.06
CA ASP A 17 1.36 6.84 14.09
C ASP A 17 2.55 5.88 14.19
N ARG A 18 2.46 4.70 13.56
CA ARG A 18 3.54 3.71 13.52
C ARG A 18 4.19 3.58 12.14
N CYS A 19 3.73 4.34 11.16
CA CYS A 19 4.26 4.28 9.81
C CYS A 19 5.43 5.24 9.63
N ALA A 20 6.55 4.73 9.14
CA ALA A 20 7.71 5.53 8.74
C ALA A 20 7.72 5.79 7.24
N LYS A 21 7.07 4.94 6.45
CA LYS A 21 7.00 5.06 5.00
C LYS A 21 5.70 4.43 4.51
N ILE A 22 5.05 5.11 3.57
CA ILE A 22 3.88 4.59 2.87
C ILE A 22 4.09 4.83 1.38
N GLU A 23 3.95 3.79 0.57
CA GLU A 23 4.06 3.89 -0.89
C GLU A 23 2.96 3.05 -1.53
N LEU A 24 2.15 3.68 -2.37
CA LEU A 24 1.13 2.99 -3.16
C LEU A 24 1.50 3.17 -4.64
N THR A 25 1.69 2.07 -5.34
CA THR A 25 2.03 2.05 -6.75
C THR A 25 0.91 1.39 -7.53
N ALA A 26 0.49 2.01 -8.63
CA ALA A 26 -0.47 1.43 -9.55
C ALA A 26 0.20 1.29 -10.92
N GLU A 27 0.03 0.13 -11.55
CA GLU A 27 0.67 -0.19 -12.81
C GLU A 27 -0.33 -0.84 -13.76
N VAL A 28 -0.08 -0.67 -15.05
CA VAL A 28 -0.81 -1.34 -16.12
C VAL A 28 0.16 -2.25 -16.87
N GLU A 29 -0.25 -3.47 -17.11
CA GLU A 29 0.52 -4.43 -17.89
C GLU A 29 0.65 -3.93 -19.32
N GLU A 30 1.88 -3.93 -19.84
CA GLU A 30 2.19 -3.55 -21.21
C GLU A 30 2.06 -4.76 -22.14
N LYS A 31 1.22 -4.63 -23.18
CA LYS A 31 1.08 -5.65 -24.22
C LYS A 31 1.63 -5.11 -25.52
N ASP A 32 2.58 -5.81 -26.13
CA ASP A 32 3.16 -5.44 -27.41
C ASP A 32 2.19 -5.79 -28.53
N VAL A 33 1.79 -4.78 -29.30
CA VAL A 33 0.90 -4.94 -30.46
C VAL A 33 1.57 -4.41 -31.73
N THR A 34 2.91 -4.29 -31.73
CA THR A 34 3.70 -3.84 -32.87
C THR A 34 3.55 -4.77 -34.07
N THR A 35 3.35 -4.21 -35.25
CA THR A 35 3.25 -4.93 -36.51
C THR A 35 4.13 -4.26 -37.56
N TYR A 36 4.23 -4.83 -38.74
CA TYR A 36 4.94 -4.21 -39.86
C TYR A 36 4.29 -2.89 -40.30
N ALA A 37 3.00 -2.70 -40.04
CA ALA A 37 2.32 -1.43 -40.28
C ALA A 37 2.72 -0.30 -39.32
N SER A 38 3.42 -0.63 -38.24
CA SER A 38 3.92 0.35 -37.25
C SER A 38 5.12 1.15 -37.74
N ALA A 39 5.62 0.86 -38.97
CA ALA A 39 6.70 1.58 -39.66
C ALA A 39 7.99 1.73 -38.83
N GLY A 40 8.36 0.67 -38.10
CA GLY A 40 9.56 0.64 -37.25
C GLY A 40 9.38 1.19 -35.86
N TRP A 41 8.18 1.63 -35.48
CA TRP A 41 7.88 2.11 -34.16
C TRP A 41 7.20 1.01 -33.33
N LYS A 42 7.59 0.93 -32.05
CA LYS A 42 6.94 0.03 -31.09
C LYS A 42 5.55 0.58 -30.73
N GLU A 43 4.57 -0.31 -30.75
CA GLU A 43 3.20 -0.01 -30.31
C GLU A 43 2.82 -0.90 -29.14
N VAL A 44 2.16 -0.33 -28.14
CA VAL A 44 1.78 -1.05 -26.92
C VAL A 44 0.33 -0.79 -26.56
N LEU A 45 -0.28 -1.79 -25.92
CA LEU A 45 -1.64 -1.72 -25.42
C LEU A 45 -1.63 -2.04 -23.92
N GLY A 46 -2.47 -1.35 -23.14
CA GLY A 46 -2.64 -1.65 -21.73
C GLY A 46 -3.39 -2.94 -21.50
N GLY A 47 -2.85 -3.80 -20.65
CA GLY A 47 -3.51 -5.02 -20.20
C GLY A 47 -4.14 -4.84 -18.81
N LEU A 48 -3.92 -5.82 -17.92
CA LEU A 48 -4.45 -5.75 -16.56
C LEU A 48 -3.75 -4.66 -15.74
N ALA A 49 -4.53 -3.91 -14.97
CA ALA A 49 -4.02 -2.99 -13.97
C ALA A 49 -3.83 -3.72 -12.64
N SER A 50 -2.79 -3.36 -11.93
CA SER A 50 -2.48 -3.92 -10.61
C SER A 50 -1.82 -2.86 -9.74
N GLY A 51 -1.69 -3.15 -8.46
CA GLY A 51 -1.03 -2.23 -7.54
C GLY A 51 -0.25 -2.95 -6.46
N THR A 52 0.58 -2.18 -5.78
CA THR A 52 1.40 -2.65 -4.66
C THR A 52 1.35 -1.61 -3.55
N LEU A 53 1.06 -2.04 -2.34
CA LEU A 53 1.14 -1.21 -1.14
C LEU A 53 2.38 -1.61 -0.36
N SER A 54 3.33 -0.69 -0.23
CA SER A 54 4.56 -0.88 0.53
C SER A 54 4.53 0.01 1.75
N VAL A 55 4.78 -0.56 2.92
CA VAL A 55 4.73 0.18 4.20
C VAL A 55 5.92 -0.22 5.06
N ARG A 56 6.49 0.77 5.73
CA ARG A 56 7.48 0.55 6.79
C ARG A 56 6.86 0.95 8.12
N PHE A 57 6.75 0.00 9.02
CA PHE A 57 6.23 0.23 10.37
C PHE A 57 7.35 0.31 11.39
N LYS A 58 7.17 1.15 12.39
CA LYS A 58 7.91 1.05 13.66
C LYS A 58 7.19 -0.01 14.49
N GLN A 59 7.89 -1.09 14.82
CA GLN A 59 7.28 -2.24 15.48
C GLN A 59 6.84 -1.90 16.91
N ASP A 60 5.68 -2.40 17.29
CA ASP A 60 5.13 -2.27 18.63
C ASP A 60 4.36 -3.54 18.99
N TYR A 61 4.74 -4.18 20.07
CA TYR A 61 4.17 -5.43 20.53
C TYR A 61 3.07 -5.28 21.59
N ALA A 62 2.71 -4.06 21.94
CA ALA A 62 1.63 -3.82 22.88
C ALA A 62 0.28 -4.31 22.34
N ALA A 63 -0.68 -4.55 23.22
CA ALA A 63 -2.03 -4.97 22.83
C ALA A 63 -2.67 -3.90 21.92
N SER A 64 -3.34 -4.34 20.86
CA SER A 64 -4.02 -3.49 19.85
C SER A 64 -3.07 -2.60 19.03
N GLU A 65 -1.77 -2.80 19.12
CA GLU A 65 -0.78 -2.10 18.30
C GLU A 65 -0.43 -2.88 17.03
N VAL A 66 0.62 -2.45 16.32
CA VAL A 66 0.94 -2.92 14.97
C VAL A 66 1.04 -4.45 14.87
N ASP A 67 1.83 -5.08 15.75
CA ASP A 67 2.06 -6.52 15.63
C ASP A 67 0.79 -7.32 15.85
N ALA A 68 0.04 -7.02 16.91
CA ALA A 68 -1.20 -7.74 17.21
C ALA A 68 -2.24 -7.59 16.11
N THR A 69 -2.38 -6.37 15.57
CA THR A 69 -3.30 -6.07 14.47
C THR A 69 -2.92 -6.81 13.19
N MET A 70 -1.65 -6.70 12.77
CA MET A 70 -1.20 -7.26 11.51
C MET A 70 -1.13 -8.79 11.54
N TRP A 71 -0.78 -9.38 12.68
CA TRP A 71 -0.78 -10.83 12.82
C TRP A 71 -2.19 -11.41 12.68
N ALA A 72 -3.18 -10.77 13.29
CA ALA A 72 -4.58 -11.18 13.14
C ALA A 72 -5.05 -11.08 11.68
N LEU A 73 -4.70 -10.00 10.98
CA LEU A 73 -5.06 -9.82 9.57
C LEU A 73 -4.34 -10.82 8.67
N PHE A 74 -3.08 -11.12 8.95
CA PHE A 74 -2.32 -12.13 8.20
C PHE A 74 -2.99 -13.51 8.29
N LEU A 75 -3.49 -13.88 9.46
CA LEU A 75 -4.14 -15.17 9.67
C LEU A 75 -5.47 -15.30 8.92
N THR A 76 -6.11 -14.21 8.53
CA THR A 76 -7.36 -14.27 7.74
C THR A 76 -7.15 -14.82 6.34
N ARG A 77 -5.94 -14.67 5.78
CA ARG A 77 -5.58 -15.11 4.42
C ARG A 77 -6.47 -14.51 3.33
N SER A 78 -7.13 -13.40 3.62
CA SER A 78 -8.04 -12.71 2.71
C SER A 78 -7.57 -11.28 2.48
N PRO A 79 -7.86 -10.68 1.29
CA PRO A 79 -7.56 -9.28 1.08
C PRO A 79 -8.24 -8.39 2.12
N GLN A 80 -7.54 -7.37 2.60
CA GLN A 80 -8.04 -6.44 3.60
C GLN A 80 -8.16 -5.04 2.99
N THR A 81 -9.22 -4.34 3.35
CA THR A 81 -9.45 -2.97 2.88
C THR A 81 -8.37 -2.04 3.45
N PHE A 82 -7.79 -1.22 2.59
CA PHE A 82 -6.87 -0.17 3.01
C PHE A 82 -7.31 1.19 2.49
N SER A 83 -6.88 2.25 3.15
CA SER A 83 -7.06 3.63 2.71
C SER A 83 -5.83 4.44 3.07
N VAL A 84 -5.31 5.20 2.11
CA VAL A 84 -4.14 6.04 2.30
C VAL A 84 -4.41 7.44 1.78
N ARG A 85 -3.86 8.44 2.44
CA ARG A 85 -3.83 9.82 1.96
C ARG A 85 -2.60 10.56 2.46
N ALA A 86 -2.25 11.63 1.77
CA ALA A 86 -1.01 12.34 2.04
C ALA A 86 -1.02 13.12 3.37
N ASP A 87 -2.20 13.52 3.84
CA ASP A 87 -2.36 14.28 5.07
C ASP A 87 -3.52 13.71 5.89
N GLN A 88 -3.45 13.81 7.20
CA GLN A 88 -4.50 13.35 8.11
C GLN A 88 -5.73 14.25 8.14
N ALA A 89 -5.67 15.42 7.51
CA ALA A 89 -6.82 16.27 7.33
C ALA A 89 -7.93 15.56 6.53
N ALA A 90 -9.13 16.14 6.51
CA ALA A 90 -10.25 15.57 5.78
C ALA A 90 -9.95 15.39 4.30
N VAL A 91 -10.56 14.38 3.70
CA VAL A 91 -10.44 14.12 2.26
C VAL A 91 -10.98 15.33 1.47
N GLY A 92 -10.25 15.74 0.45
CA GLY A 92 -10.62 16.86 -0.39
C GLY A 92 -9.85 16.83 -1.71
N ALA A 93 -10.10 17.83 -2.57
CA ALA A 93 -9.46 17.92 -3.89
C ALA A 93 -7.93 17.99 -3.79
N SER A 94 -7.39 18.59 -2.73
CA SER A 94 -5.95 18.70 -2.50
C SER A 94 -5.41 17.62 -1.57
N ASN A 95 -6.27 16.75 -1.05
CA ASN A 95 -5.91 15.64 -0.17
C ASN A 95 -6.75 14.41 -0.52
N PRO A 96 -6.54 13.83 -1.72
CA PRO A 96 -7.33 12.68 -2.15
C PRO A 96 -7.02 11.44 -1.31
N SER A 97 -8.03 10.60 -1.14
CA SER A 97 -7.90 9.29 -0.51
C SER A 97 -7.82 8.23 -1.60
N TYR A 98 -6.87 7.31 -1.46
CA TYR A 98 -6.75 6.13 -2.31
C TYR A 98 -7.10 4.90 -1.48
N SER A 99 -8.04 4.11 -1.97
CA SER A 99 -8.52 2.94 -1.24
C SER A 99 -8.66 1.74 -2.16
N GLY A 100 -8.59 0.57 -1.57
CA GLY A 100 -8.70 -0.70 -2.26
C GLY A 100 -8.54 -1.83 -1.27
N GLN A 101 -8.17 -3.01 -1.77
CA GLN A 101 -7.89 -4.16 -0.94
C GLN A 101 -6.47 -4.65 -1.20
N ALA A 102 -5.75 -5.02 -0.15
CA ALA A 102 -4.41 -5.58 -0.24
C ALA A 102 -4.38 -6.94 0.45
N LEU A 103 -3.69 -7.90 -0.18
CA LEU A 103 -3.46 -9.19 0.44
C LEU A 103 -2.21 -9.11 1.32
N ILE A 104 -2.39 -9.30 2.62
CA ILE A 104 -1.28 -9.34 3.57
C ILE A 104 -0.63 -10.72 3.48
N LYS A 105 0.20 -10.88 2.45
CA LYS A 105 0.83 -12.16 2.14
C LYS A 105 2.08 -12.43 2.96
N GLN A 106 2.60 -11.41 3.63
CA GLN A 106 3.83 -11.49 4.41
C GLN A 106 3.74 -10.55 5.60
N TRP A 107 4.10 -11.02 6.76
CA TRP A 107 4.29 -10.21 7.94
C TRP A 107 5.57 -10.67 8.64
N LYS A 108 6.38 -9.74 9.11
CA LYS A 108 7.64 -10.01 9.81
C LYS A 108 7.48 -9.66 11.28
N PRO A 109 7.06 -10.61 12.13
CA PRO A 109 6.84 -10.32 13.55
C PRO A 109 8.10 -9.85 14.27
N LEU A 110 9.25 -10.27 13.78
CA LEU A 110 10.53 -9.90 14.36
C LEU A 110 11.53 -9.59 13.25
N ALA A 111 11.98 -8.36 13.21
CA ALA A 111 13.00 -7.89 12.26
C ALA A 111 13.80 -6.77 12.92
N GLY A 112 15.13 -6.82 12.79
CA GLY A 112 16.00 -5.80 13.35
C GLY A 112 17.34 -6.36 13.76
N SER A 113 18.23 -5.45 14.16
CA SER A 113 19.60 -5.77 14.62
C SER A 113 19.84 -5.16 15.99
N VAL A 114 20.86 -5.66 16.68
CA VAL A 114 21.24 -5.13 17.99
C VAL A 114 21.54 -3.63 17.87
N GLY A 115 20.91 -2.83 18.73
CA GLY A 115 21.10 -1.38 18.77
C GLY A 115 20.20 -0.58 17.85
N ASP A 116 19.44 -1.23 16.97
CA ASP A 116 18.52 -0.57 16.05
C ASP A 116 17.10 -0.50 16.61
N VAL A 117 16.35 0.52 16.15
CA VAL A 117 14.91 0.57 16.39
C VAL A 117 14.25 -0.55 15.57
N ALA A 118 13.34 -1.30 16.17
CA ALA A 118 12.63 -2.36 15.49
C ALA A 118 11.71 -1.78 14.39
N GLU A 119 11.95 -2.18 13.15
CA GLU A 119 11.17 -1.75 12.00
C GLU A 119 10.75 -2.96 11.18
N VAL A 120 9.58 -2.86 10.56
CA VAL A 120 9.07 -3.88 9.64
C VAL A 120 8.80 -3.22 8.29
N ASP A 121 9.46 -3.74 7.24
CA ASP A 121 9.31 -3.27 5.88
C ASP A 121 8.60 -4.36 5.07
N VAL A 122 7.39 -4.07 4.60
CA VAL A 122 6.53 -5.04 3.91
C VAL A 122 5.97 -4.46 2.63
N SER A 123 5.68 -5.34 1.66
CA SER A 123 5.11 -4.98 0.38
C SER A 123 4.04 -6.00 0.03
N TRP A 124 2.83 -5.52 -0.25
CA TRP A 124 1.68 -6.38 -0.49
C TRP A 124 1.03 -6.05 -1.84
N PRO A 125 0.60 -7.09 -2.60
CA PRO A 125 -0.16 -6.85 -3.82
C PRO A 125 -1.58 -6.39 -3.48
N THR A 126 -2.13 -5.53 -4.32
CA THR A 126 -3.54 -5.17 -4.22
C THR A 126 -4.43 -6.19 -4.96
N SER A 127 -5.67 -6.32 -4.53
CA SER A 127 -6.68 -7.16 -5.17
C SER A 127 -7.88 -6.28 -5.56
N GLY A 128 -8.21 -6.28 -6.84
CA GLY A 128 -9.29 -5.45 -7.35
C GLY A 128 -8.87 -4.00 -7.62
N ALA A 129 -9.85 -3.14 -7.83
CA ALA A 129 -9.60 -1.75 -8.22
C ALA A 129 -9.11 -0.89 -7.06
N ILE A 130 -8.23 0.05 -7.37
CA ILE A 130 -7.84 1.13 -6.46
C ILE A 130 -8.69 2.35 -6.82
N THR A 131 -9.38 2.90 -5.84
CA THR A 131 -10.30 4.02 -6.03
C THR A 131 -9.70 5.30 -5.46
N ARG A 132 -9.76 6.38 -6.26
CA ARG A 132 -9.37 7.72 -5.82
C ARG A 132 -10.62 8.51 -5.46
N ALA A 133 -10.66 9.07 -4.25
CA ALA A 133 -11.77 9.89 -3.78
C ALA A 133 -11.27 11.28 -3.35
N THR A 134 -12.04 12.31 -3.69
CA THR A 134 -11.71 13.71 -3.34
C THR A 134 -12.76 14.34 -2.42
N SER A 135 -13.69 13.53 -1.95
CA SER A 135 -14.73 14.00 -1.02
C SER A 135 -15.27 12.84 -0.20
#